data_c406aeddbb6b3dc02e364b7d6af55bc0
#
_entry.id   c406aeddbb6b3dc02e364b7d6af55bc0
#
_cell.length_a   1.000
_cell.length_b   1.000
_cell.length_c   1.000
_cell.angle_alpha   90.00
_cell.angle_beta   90.00
_cell.angle_gamma   90.00
#
_symmetry.space_group_name_H-M   'P 1'
#
loop_
_entity.id
_entity.type
_entity.pdbx_description
1 polymer ?
#
loop_
_entity_poly.entity_id
_entity_poly.type
_entity_poly.pdbx_seq_one_letter_code
_entity_poly.pdbx_strand_id
1 'polypeptide(L)'
;MFTLPSRLAPLVLQNKKILYDLLFRTSADTLLEVARNPRHLGAEIGFFTVLHTWSQKLKIHPHVHCVVPAGGLSPDHTRWVRSRDNYFLPKKVLQEVFRGKFVDALKQAFQNGQLIFQGDLKLLAQPNIFATWLRPLYRQDWVVYLKRPFGGPAYVLQYLGRYTHRVAISNHRLVSFVDGQVTFRWRDSADHNKQKPLPLSVDEFLCRFLLHILPQGFVRIRNFGFLANRRRKTLLPLCFQLLGSAQESQAKQHLASTEDAPGLWRCPKCGGPMKVVERLTPAEIQLRSPPRVTAAA
;
A
#
# COMPACT_ATOMS: atom_id res chain seq x y z
N MET A 1 7.13 -0.14 0.46
CA MET A 1 6.32 0.98 0.98
C MET A 1 7.12 2.26 0.82
N PHE A 2 6.53 3.29 0.27
CA PHE A 2 7.12 4.62 0.11
C PHE A 2 6.34 5.61 0.96
N THR A 3 7.02 6.40 1.79
CA THR A 3 6.38 7.27 2.78
C THR A 3 6.81 8.72 2.57
N LEU A 4 5.84 9.63 2.63
CA LEU A 4 6.14 11.07 2.60
C LEU A 4 6.63 11.54 3.97
N PRO A 5 7.62 12.44 4.00
CA PRO A 5 8.05 13.10 5.23
C PRO A 5 6.91 13.84 5.94
N SER A 6 6.90 13.82 7.26
CA SER A 6 5.86 14.50 8.06
C SER A 6 5.77 16.00 7.80
N ARG A 7 6.88 16.64 7.42
CA ARG A 7 6.91 18.05 7.01
C ARG A 7 5.94 18.38 5.87
N LEU A 8 5.64 17.40 5.00
CA LEU A 8 4.68 17.56 3.90
C LEU A 8 3.21 17.45 4.36
N ALA A 9 2.93 16.97 5.57
CA ALA A 9 1.57 16.70 6.01
C ALA A 9 0.61 17.90 5.92
N PRO A 10 0.97 19.14 6.32
CA PRO A 10 0.08 20.27 6.16
C PRO A 10 -0.24 20.59 4.69
N LEU A 11 0.77 20.50 3.81
CA LEU A 11 0.58 20.73 2.37
C LEU A 11 -0.28 19.62 1.74
N VAL A 12 -0.11 18.37 2.17
CA VAL A 12 -0.94 17.23 1.72
C VAL A 12 -2.40 17.45 2.07
N LEU A 13 -2.71 17.95 3.27
CA LEU A 13 -4.09 18.17 3.70
C LEU A 13 -4.82 19.18 2.81
N GLN A 14 -4.15 20.22 2.37
CA GLN A 14 -4.73 21.23 1.48
C GLN A 14 -4.79 20.78 0.02
N ASN A 15 -3.91 19.84 -0.39
CA ASN A 15 -3.72 19.41 -1.79
C ASN A 15 -3.81 17.89 -1.95
N LYS A 16 -4.76 17.23 -1.28
CA LYS A 16 -4.85 15.77 -1.18
C LYS A 16 -4.75 15.08 -2.55
N LYS A 17 -5.60 15.48 -3.52
CA LYS A 17 -5.65 14.83 -4.83
C LYS A 17 -4.30 14.89 -5.54
N ILE A 18 -3.69 16.07 -5.60
CA ILE A 18 -2.43 16.31 -6.31
C ILE A 18 -1.28 15.56 -5.62
N LEU A 19 -1.12 15.73 -4.30
CA LEU A 19 0.02 15.12 -3.59
C LEU A 19 -0.08 13.60 -3.51
N TYR A 20 -1.29 13.04 -3.45
CA TYR A 20 -1.46 11.59 -3.54
C TYR A 20 -1.20 11.06 -4.95
N ASP A 21 -1.58 11.78 -6.00
CA ASP A 21 -1.25 11.44 -7.39
C ASP A 21 0.25 11.50 -7.63
N LEU A 22 0.94 12.52 -7.11
CA LEU A 22 2.40 12.61 -7.14
C LEU A 22 3.03 11.43 -6.42
N LEU A 23 2.54 11.07 -5.23
CA LEU A 23 3.05 9.94 -4.46
C LEU A 23 2.92 8.61 -5.23
N PHE A 24 1.77 8.35 -5.86
CA PHE A 24 1.57 7.17 -6.69
C PHE A 24 2.53 7.15 -7.88
N ARG A 25 2.58 8.23 -8.65
CA ARG A 25 3.39 8.34 -9.86
C ARG A 25 4.87 8.18 -9.54
N THR A 26 5.39 8.98 -8.61
CA THR A 26 6.83 8.98 -8.33
C THR A 26 7.32 7.70 -7.68
N SER A 27 6.52 7.05 -6.82
CA SER A 27 6.86 5.74 -6.27
C SER A 27 6.86 4.64 -7.35
N ALA A 28 5.89 4.70 -8.29
CA ALA A 28 5.82 3.76 -9.40
C ALA A 28 6.99 3.95 -10.37
N ASP A 29 7.27 5.18 -10.79
CA ASP A 29 8.37 5.51 -11.68
C ASP A 29 9.72 5.11 -11.07
N THR A 30 9.88 5.28 -9.75
CA THR A 30 11.07 4.83 -9.02
C THR A 30 11.25 3.31 -9.10
N LEU A 31 10.19 2.54 -8.83
CA LEU A 31 10.27 1.08 -8.90
C LEU A 31 10.55 0.59 -10.31
N LEU A 32 9.87 1.14 -11.32
CA LEU A 32 10.02 0.74 -12.71
C LEU A 32 11.43 1.07 -13.24
N GLU A 33 11.95 2.24 -12.92
CA GLU A 33 13.29 2.66 -13.35
C GLU A 33 14.39 1.83 -12.70
N VAL A 34 14.35 1.69 -11.37
CA VAL A 34 15.38 0.93 -10.65
C VAL A 34 15.33 -0.56 -11.00
N ALA A 35 14.15 -1.14 -11.20
CA ALA A 35 14.01 -2.54 -11.60
C ALA A 35 14.51 -2.79 -13.03
N ARG A 36 14.31 -1.84 -13.95
CA ARG A 36 14.78 -1.95 -15.35
C ARG A 36 16.31 -1.91 -15.46
N ASN A 37 16.98 -1.30 -14.51
CA ASN A 37 18.44 -1.16 -14.55
C ASN A 37 19.11 -2.55 -14.46
N PRO A 38 19.95 -2.95 -15.44
CA PRO A 38 20.64 -4.25 -15.45
C PRO A 38 21.56 -4.49 -14.25
N ARG A 39 22.06 -3.42 -13.62
CA ARG A 39 22.88 -3.53 -12.39
C ARG A 39 22.06 -4.00 -11.17
N HIS A 40 20.71 -3.95 -11.26
CA HIS A 40 19.82 -4.35 -10.17
C HIS A 40 19.04 -5.61 -10.54
N LEU A 41 17.89 -5.47 -11.20
CA LEU A 41 17.05 -6.60 -11.63
C LEU A 41 17.15 -6.82 -13.15
N GLY A 42 17.25 -5.77 -13.94
CA GLY A 42 17.30 -5.84 -15.41
C GLY A 42 15.97 -6.33 -16.02
N ALA A 43 14.83 -6.02 -15.39
CA ALA A 43 13.55 -6.54 -15.79
C ALA A 43 12.43 -5.49 -15.75
N GLU A 44 11.42 -5.70 -16.56
CA GLU A 44 10.16 -4.99 -16.50
C GLU A 44 9.26 -5.65 -15.47
N ILE A 45 8.95 -4.93 -14.39
CA ILE A 45 8.07 -5.39 -13.32
C ILE A 45 6.63 -4.92 -13.53
N GLY A 46 5.67 -5.65 -12.91
CA GLY A 46 4.30 -5.20 -12.78
C GLY A 46 3.88 -5.33 -11.32
N PHE A 47 3.14 -4.36 -10.81
CA PHE A 47 2.72 -4.34 -9.42
C PHE A 47 1.45 -3.52 -9.24
N PHE A 48 0.81 -3.72 -8.11
CA PHE A 48 -0.24 -2.82 -7.67
C PHE A 48 0.17 -2.07 -6.40
N THR A 49 -0.46 -0.93 -6.22
CA THR A 49 -0.19 -0.04 -5.07
C THR A 49 -1.48 0.30 -4.36
N VAL A 50 -1.40 0.48 -3.05
CA VAL A 50 -2.52 0.89 -2.19
C VAL A 50 -2.10 2.10 -1.37
N LEU A 51 -2.87 3.19 -1.45
CA LEU A 51 -2.65 4.38 -0.65
C LEU A 51 -3.15 4.19 0.78
N HIS A 52 -2.31 4.55 1.74
CA HIS A 52 -2.66 4.78 3.13
C HIS A 52 -2.30 6.20 3.53
N THR A 53 -3.14 6.81 4.34
CA THR A 53 -2.96 8.22 4.74
C THR A 53 -2.74 8.38 6.24
N TRP A 54 -2.78 7.30 7.03
CA TRP A 54 -2.80 7.30 8.49
C TRP A 54 -1.60 6.59 9.12
N SER A 55 -1.22 7.05 10.31
CA SER A 55 -0.33 6.36 11.24
C SER A 55 -1.14 5.52 12.25
N GLN A 56 -0.45 4.79 13.12
CA GLN A 56 -1.07 4.04 14.22
C GLN A 56 -1.91 4.91 15.18
N LYS A 57 -1.57 6.20 15.32
CA LYS A 57 -2.27 7.19 16.15
C LYS A 57 -3.26 8.06 15.35
N LEU A 58 -3.68 7.63 14.16
CA LEU A 58 -4.58 8.38 13.27
C LEU A 58 -4.05 9.77 12.85
N LYS A 59 -2.75 10.00 12.92
CA LYS A 59 -2.15 11.22 12.36
C LYS A 59 -1.91 11.06 10.87
N ILE A 60 -1.93 12.17 10.12
CA ILE A 60 -1.61 12.18 8.69
C ILE A 60 -0.20 11.62 8.46
N HIS A 61 -0.15 10.55 7.66
CA HIS A 61 1.06 9.82 7.32
C HIS A 61 0.92 9.16 5.95
N PRO A 62 0.94 9.94 4.86
CA PRO A 62 0.71 9.42 3.52
C PRO A 62 1.82 8.47 3.10
N HIS A 63 1.44 7.27 2.68
CA HIS A 63 2.36 6.28 2.15
C HIS A 63 1.64 5.32 1.21
N VAL A 64 2.37 4.75 0.26
CA VAL A 64 1.86 3.72 -0.63
C VAL A 64 2.52 2.39 -0.35
N HIS A 65 1.71 1.36 -0.24
CA HIS A 65 2.14 -0.03 -0.25
C HIS A 65 2.21 -0.51 -1.68
N CYS A 66 3.34 -1.09 -2.09
CA CYS A 66 3.51 -1.70 -3.39
C CYS A 66 3.68 -3.20 -3.21
N VAL A 67 2.85 -4.00 -3.87
CA VAL A 67 2.98 -5.46 -3.91
C VAL A 67 3.53 -5.84 -5.27
N VAL A 68 4.73 -6.36 -5.25
CA VAL A 68 5.55 -6.62 -6.44
C VAL A 68 5.91 -8.09 -6.47
N PRO A 69 5.77 -8.79 -7.60
CA PRO A 69 6.25 -10.16 -7.74
C PRO A 69 7.79 -10.22 -7.63
N ALA A 70 8.30 -11.37 -7.22
CA ALA A 70 9.75 -11.61 -7.09
C ALA A 70 10.42 -11.82 -8.45
N GLY A 71 10.28 -10.85 -9.35
CA GLY A 71 10.84 -10.88 -10.69
C GLY A 71 10.07 -10.01 -11.68
N GLY A 72 10.39 -10.14 -12.95
CA GLY A 72 9.77 -9.42 -14.05
C GLY A 72 10.11 -10.01 -15.41
N LEU A 73 9.55 -9.43 -16.46
CA LEU A 73 9.85 -9.78 -17.84
C LEU A 73 11.23 -9.23 -18.24
N SER A 74 12.02 -10.02 -18.95
CA SER A 74 13.20 -9.51 -19.64
C SER A 74 12.81 -8.40 -20.62
N PRO A 75 13.73 -7.47 -20.99
CA PRO A 75 13.43 -6.38 -21.93
C PRO A 75 12.90 -6.84 -23.29
N ASP A 76 13.32 -8.01 -23.75
CA ASP A 76 12.86 -8.67 -24.97
C ASP A 76 11.59 -9.53 -24.78
N HIS A 77 11.08 -9.63 -23.57
CA HIS A 77 9.91 -10.42 -23.18
C HIS A 77 10.01 -11.93 -23.45
N THR A 78 11.24 -12.47 -23.57
CA THR A 78 11.44 -13.89 -23.89
C THR A 78 11.56 -14.78 -22.66
N ARG A 79 11.84 -14.20 -21.50
CA ARG A 79 12.06 -14.95 -20.23
C ARG A 79 11.59 -14.18 -19.02
N TRP A 80 11.33 -14.93 -17.94
CA TRP A 80 11.10 -14.36 -16.61
C TRP A 80 12.43 -14.21 -15.86
N VAL A 81 12.75 -12.99 -15.46
CA VAL A 81 13.94 -12.68 -14.65
C VAL A 81 13.54 -12.74 -13.18
N ARG A 82 14.09 -13.67 -12.43
CA ARG A 82 13.83 -13.80 -10.98
C ARG A 82 14.70 -12.84 -10.18
N SER A 83 14.14 -12.29 -9.10
CA SER A 83 14.96 -11.58 -8.11
C SER A 83 15.83 -12.57 -7.34
N ARG A 84 16.92 -12.07 -6.74
CA ARG A 84 17.75 -12.87 -5.83
C ARG A 84 16.95 -13.22 -4.57
N ASP A 85 17.27 -14.34 -3.95
CA ASP A 85 16.64 -14.75 -2.70
C ASP A 85 16.84 -13.69 -1.61
N ASN A 86 15.74 -13.35 -0.93
CA ASN A 86 15.70 -12.33 0.12
C ASN A 86 16.15 -10.91 -0.29
N TYR A 87 16.40 -10.65 -1.57
CA TYR A 87 16.81 -9.37 -2.09
C TYR A 87 16.03 -9.02 -3.35
N PHE A 88 15.36 -7.86 -3.36
CA PHE A 88 14.61 -7.38 -4.53
C PHE A 88 15.33 -6.22 -5.22
N LEU A 89 15.44 -5.08 -4.56
CA LEU A 89 16.09 -3.87 -5.09
C LEU A 89 16.85 -3.15 -3.95
N PRO A 90 17.89 -2.35 -4.27
CA PRO A 90 18.68 -1.64 -3.27
C PRO A 90 17.86 -0.53 -2.61
N LYS A 91 17.63 -0.66 -1.29
CA LYS A 91 16.82 0.29 -0.51
C LYS A 91 17.31 1.74 -0.64
N LYS A 92 18.63 1.95 -0.54
CA LYS A 92 19.23 3.29 -0.59
C LYS A 92 18.97 3.98 -1.93
N VAL A 93 19.15 3.25 -3.04
CA VAL A 93 18.85 3.76 -4.39
C VAL A 93 17.38 4.13 -4.52
N LEU A 94 16.47 3.26 -4.05
CA LEU A 94 15.03 3.57 -4.06
C LEU A 94 14.70 4.83 -3.25
N GLN A 95 15.36 5.06 -2.11
CA GLN A 95 15.16 6.25 -1.28
C GLN A 95 15.61 7.52 -2.01
N GLU A 96 16.78 7.50 -2.61
CA GLU A 96 17.38 8.65 -3.30
C GLU A 96 16.59 9.01 -4.57
N VAL A 97 16.27 8.01 -5.41
CA VAL A 97 15.50 8.22 -6.64
C VAL A 97 14.08 8.70 -6.33
N PHE A 98 13.41 8.09 -5.35
CA PHE A 98 12.06 8.52 -4.95
C PHE A 98 12.05 9.96 -4.44
N ARG A 99 13.01 10.31 -3.56
CA ARG A 99 13.17 11.66 -3.06
C ARG A 99 13.33 12.67 -4.20
N GLY A 100 14.28 12.43 -5.11
CA GLY A 100 14.53 13.28 -6.26
C GLY A 100 13.28 13.48 -7.10
N LYS A 101 12.65 12.38 -7.54
CA LYS A 101 11.44 12.43 -8.37
C LYS A 101 10.27 13.14 -7.70
N PHE A 102 10.04 12.88 -6.41
CA PHE A 102 8.91 13.51 -5.72
C PHE A 102 9.12 15.01 -5.54
N VAL A 103 10.31 15.44 -5.10
CA VAL A 103 10.59 16.86 -4.88
C VAL A 103 10.59 17.63 -6.20
N ASP A 104 11.10 17.04 -7.27
CA ASP A 104 11.03 17.64 -8.61
C ASP A 104 9.59 17.75 -9.10
N ALA A 105 8.78 16.70 -9.00
CA ALA A 105 7.38 16.72 -9.36
C ALA A 105 6.56 17.72 -8.51
N LEU A 106 6.89 17.87 -7.24
CA LEU A 106 6.29 18.86 -6.36
C LEU A 106 6.65 20.30 -6.79
N LYS A 107 7.90 20.53 -7.18
CA LYS A 107 8.36 21.80 -7.75
C LYS A 107 7.62 22.14 -9.04
N GLN A 108 7.47 21.17 -9.94
CA GLN A 108 6.70 21.34 -11.18
C GLN A 108 5.23 21.67 -10.89
N ALA A 109 4.60 20.97 -9.94
CA ALA A 109 3.22 21.26 -9.53
C ALA A 109 3.06 22.69 -8.99
N PHE A 110 4.06 23.20 -8.27
CA PHE A 110 4.11 24.59 -7.82
C PHE A 110 4.23 25.55 -8.99
N GLN A 111 5.17 25.33 -9.90
CA GLN A 111 5.40 26.17 -11.08
C GLN A 111 4.17 26.26 -12.00
N ASN A 112 3.42 25.16 -12.09
CA ASN A 112 2.19 25.06 -12.87
C ASN A 112 0.95 25.65 -12.14
N GLY A 113 1.11 26.27 -10.97
CA GLY A 113 0.01 26.86 -10.21
C GLY A 113 -1.03 25.85 -9.70
N GLN A 114 -0.66 24.57 -9.58
CA GLN A 114 -1.58 23.49 -9.20
C GLN A 114 -1.79 23.38 -7.69
N LEU A 115 -0.94 24.04 -6.88
CA LEU A 115 -0.99 23.94 -5.43
C LEU A 115 -1.76 25.08 -4.81
N ILE A 116 -2.54 24.74 -3.79
CA ILE A 116 -3.30 25.70 -2.97
C ILE A 116 -2.55 25.91 -1.66
N PHE A 117 -2.44 27.17 -1.23
CA PHE A 117 -1.79 27.58 0.00
C PHE A 117 -2.72 28.48 0.81
N GLN A 118 -3.22 27.97 1.94
CA GLN A 118 -4.14 28.69 2.83
C GLN A 118 -3.60 28.72 4.27
N GLY A 119 -4.12 29.65 5.08
CA GLY A 119 -3.73 29.79 6.49
C GLY A 119 -2.21 29.91 6.65
N ASP A 120 -1.64 29.09 7.52
CA ASP A 120 -0.20 29.09 7.84
C ASP A 120 0.71 28.79 6.63
N LEU A 121 0.16 28.20 5.56
CA LEU A 121 0.94 27.91 4.35
C LEU A 121 0.89 29.02 3.31
N LYS A 122 0.15 30.11 3.53
CA LYS A 122 -0.05 31.19 2.56
C LYS A 122 1.26 31.79 2.03
N LEU A 123 2.26 31.91 2.89
CA LEU A 123 3.57 32.42 2.51
C LEU A 123 4.32 31.51 1.52
N LEU A 124 4.02 30.20 1.50
CA LEU A 124 4.61 29.27 0.55
C LEU A 124 4.16 29.51 -0.91
N ALA A 125 3.16 30.33 -1.13
CA ALA A 125 2.80 30.77 -2.49
C ALA A 125 3.92 31.61 -3.15
N GLN A 126 4.84 32.17 -2.37
CA GLN A 126 5.97 32.94 -2.88
C GLN A 126 7.10 32.01 -3.33
N PRO A 127 7.62 32.13 -4.58
CA PRO A 127 8.61 31.22 -5.15
C PRO A 127 9.87 31.05 -4.30
N ASN A 128 10.41 32.14 -3.77
CA ASN A 128 11.63 32.13 -2.95
C ASN A 128 11.42 31.41 -1.61
N ILE A 129 10.26 31.61 -0.98
CA ILE A 129 9.90 30.96 0.27
C ILE A 129 9.68 29.46 0.03
N PHE A 130 8.96 29.10 -1.03
CA PHE A 130 8.74 27.69 -1.40
C PHE A 130 10.06 26.98 -1.71
N ALA A 131 10.95 27.60 -2.50
CA ALA A 131 12.26 27.04 -2.81
C ALA A 131 13.10 26.80 -1.54
N THR A 132 13.07 27.73 -0.59
CA THR A 132 13.76 27.60 0.70
C THR A 132 13.14 26.50 1.57
N TRP A 133 11.82 26.41 1.57
CA TRP A 133 11.08 25.38 2.30
C TRP A 133 11.34 23.97 1.76
N LEU A 134 11.62 23.82 0.45
CA LEU A 134 11.97 22.53 -0.17
C LEU A 134 13.38 22.03 0.20
N ARG A 135 14.34 22.92 0.50
CA ARG A 135 15.76 22.53 0.73
C ARG A 135 15.96 21.41 1.75
N PRO A 136 15.30 21.39 2.92
CA PRO A 136 15.45 20.29 3.87
C PRO A 136 14.97 18.95 3.34
N LEU A 137 13.99 18.93 2.41
CA LEU A 137 13.48 17.70 1.83
C LEU A 137 14.54 16.96 0.99
N TYR A 138 15.50 17.67 0.41
CA TYR A 138 16.63 17.06 -0.31
C TYR A 138 17.69 16.48 0.63
N ARG A 139 17.79 16.99 1.84
CA ARG A 139 18.87 16.61 2.80
C ARG A 139 18.46 15.49 3.75
N GLN A 140 17.18 15.35 4.05
CA GLN A 140 16.69 14.31 4.94
C GLN A 140 16.54 12.97 4.24
N ASP A 141 16.69 11.89 5.00
CA ASP A 141 16.40 10.55 4.51
C ASP A 141 14.89 10.32 4.40
N TRP A 142 14.49 9.81 3.23
CA TRP A 142 13.10 9.44 3.00
C TRP A 142 12.88 7.96 3.31
N VAL A 143 11.74 7.63 3.89
CA VAL A 143 11.47 6.27 4.34
C VAL A 143 10.96 5.43 3.18
N VAL A 144 11.78 4.49 2.74
CA VAL A 144 11.39 3.35 1.90
C VAL A 144 11.58 2.07 2.71
N TYR A 145 10.48 1.33 2.90
CA TYR A 145 10.51 0.07 3.63
C TYR A 145 10.32 -1.10 2.66
N LEU A 146 11.24 -2.04 2.68
CA LEU A 146 11.18 -3.29 1.93
C LEU A 146 10.89 -4.43 2.91
N LYS A 147 9.87 -5.22 2.61
CA LYS A 147 9.55 -6.43 3.36
C LYS A 147 10.09 -7.63 2.60
N ARG A 148 10.54 -8.67 3.32
CA ARG A 148 10.91 -9.94 2.74
C ARG A 148 9.75 -10.56 1.95
N PRO A 149 10.01 -11.40 0.94
CA PRO A 149 8.98 -12.03 0.13
C PRO A 149 7.95 -12.77 0.99
N PHE A 150 6.71 -12.80 0.52
CA PHE A 150 5.65 -13.59 1.14
C PHE A 150 5.78 -15.05 0.74
N GLY A 151 5.35 -15.96 1.61
CA GLY A 151 5.37 -17.40 1.38
C GLY A 151 4.25 -17.94 0.47
N GLY A 152 3.72 -17.13 -0.48
CA GLY A 152 2.74 -17.61 -1.46
C GLY A 152 1.48 -16.73 -1.60
N PRO A 153 0.53 -17.11 -2.51
CA PRO A 153 -0.64 -16.31 -2.86
C PRO A 153 -1.59 -16.03 -1.69
N ALA A 154 -1.78 -16.99 -0.79
CA ALA A 154 -2.66 -16.85 0.37
C ALA A 154 -2.22 -15.69 1.28
N TYR A 155 -0.91 -15.52 1.48
CA TYR A 155 -0.37 -14.40 2.26
C TYR A 155 -0.56 -13.06 1.56
N VAL A 156 -0.49 -13.02 0.22
CA VAL A 156 -0.78 -11.81 -0.57
C VAL A 156 -2.24 -11.42 -0.42
N LEU A 157 -3.17 -12.39 -0.52
CA LEU A 157 -4.61 -12.16 -0.34
C LEU A 157 -4.92 -11.69 1.09
N GLN A 158 -4.33 -12.33 2.11
CA GLN A 158 -4.48 -11.91 3.50
C GLN A 158 -3.93 -10.47 3.72
N TYR A 159 -2.78 -10.17 3.11
CA TYR A 159 -2.21 -8.82 3.14
C TYR A 159 -3.16 -7.81 2.50
N LEU A 160 -3.67 -8.12 1.30
CA LEU A 160 -4.64 -7.28 0.59
C LEU A 160 -5.91 -7.06 1.42
N GLY A 161 -6.50 -8.13 1.96
CA GLY A 161 -7.70 -8.05 2.80
C GLY A 161 -7.51 -7.11 4.00
N ARG A 162 -6.32 -7.07 4.60
CA ARG A 162 -6.02 -6.16 5.71
C ARG A 162 -5.96 -4.69 5.30
N TYR A 163 -5.58 -4.40 4.05
CA TYR A 163 -5.26 -3.04 3.62
C TYR A 163 -6.29 -2.43 2.68
N THR A 164 -7.14 -3.24 2.02
CA THR A 164 -8.11 -2.73 1.04
C THR A 164 -9.46 -2.38 1.65
N HIS A 165 -9.89 -3.05 2.74
CA HIS A 165 -11.21 -2.86 3.34
C HIS A 165 -11.27 -1.84 4.48
N ARG A 166 -10.12 -1.30 4.91
CA ARG A 166 -10.07 -0.43 6.09
C ARG A 166 -9.77 1.00 5.74
N VAL A 167 -10.54 1.91 6.33
CA VAL A 167 -10.21 3.33 6.38
C VAL A 167 -9.71 3.60 7.80
N ALA A 168 -8.47 4.05 7.91
CA ALA A 168 -7.78 4.54 9.10
C ALA A 168 -7.72 3.59 10.32
N ILE A 169 -8.81 3.01 10.78
CA ILE A 169 -8.87 2.16 11.97
C ILE A 169 -9.80 0.97 11.77
N SER A 170 -9.53 -0.15 12.43
CA SER A 170 -10.40 -1.33 12.45
C SER A 170 -11.17 -1.40 13.76
N ASN A 171 -12.40 -1.93 13.72
CA ASN A 171 -13.30 -1.98 14.88
C ASN A 171 -12.66 -2.65 16.10
N HIS A 172 -11.89 -3.74 15.93
CA HIS A 172 -11.22 -4.42 17.05
C HIS A 172 -10.07 -3.62 17.68
N ARG A 173 -9.72 -2.47 17.15
CA ARG A 173 -8.83 -1.53 17.83
C ARG A 173 -9.58 -0.59 18.78
N LEU A 174 -10.88 -0.41 18.59
CA LEU A 174 -11.71 0.35 19.51
C LEU A 174 -11.88 -0.45 20.80
N VAL A 175 -11.65 0.18 21.94
CA VAL A 175 -11.69 -0.43 23.27
C VAL A 175 -12.95 -0.01 24.03
N SER A 176 -13.19 1.29 24.10
CA SER A 176 -14.32 1.85 24.82
C SER A 176 -14.73 3.21 24.27
N PHE A 177 -15.98 3.56 24.56
CA PHE A 177 -16.52 4.90 24.39
C PHE A 177 -17.28 5.24 25.67
N VAL A 178 -16.68 6.05 26.54
CA VAL A 178 -17.23 6.42 27.84
C VAL A 178 -16.90 7.89 28.09
N ASP A 179 -17.83 8.62 28.70
CA ASP A 179 -17.68 10.02 29.12
C ASP A 179 -17.10 10.94 28.01
N GLY A 180 -17.59 10.79 26.80
CA GLY A 180 -17.13 11.60 25.67
C GLY A 180 -15.71 11.30 25.21
N GLN A 181 -15.12 10.18 25.65
CA GLN A 181 -13.79 9.74 25.23
C GLN A 181 -13.86 8.42 24.44
N VAL A 182 -13.14 8.38 23.33
CA VAL A 182 -12.89 7.16 22.53
C VAL A 182 -11.50 6.65 22.85
N THR A 183 -11.43 5.45 23.40
CA THR A 183 -10.14 4.77 23.62
C THR A 183 -9.91 3.71 22.56
N PHE A 184 -8.73 3.72 21.91
CA PHE A 184 -8.36 2.70 20.95
C PHE A 184 -6.92 2.22 21.15
N ARG A 185 -6.64 0.99 20.69
CA ARG A 185 -5.30 0.40 20.77
C ARG A 185 -4.44 0.86 19.60
N TRP A 186 -3.21 1.21 19.89
CA TRP A 186 -2.18 1.48 18.89
C TRP A 186 -0.91 0.68 19.19
N ARG A 187 -0.11 0.41 18.17
CA ARG A 187 1.17 -0.28 18.32
C ARG A 187 2.29 0.74 18.38
N ASP A 188 3.08 0.67 19.44
CA ASP A 188 4.26 1.52 19.65
C ASP A 188 5.48 0.81 19.07
N SER A 189 5.96 1.28 17.90
CA SER A 189 7.15 0.72 17.26
C SER A 189 8.44 0.99 18.01
N ALA A 190 8.49 2.02 18.86
CA ALA A 190 9.63 2.32 19.70
C ALA A 190 9.71 1.39 20.93
N ASP A 191 8.56 0.81 21.34
CA ASP A 191 8.46 -0.13 22.45
C ASP A 191 8.07 -1.53 21.90
N HIS A 192 8.94 -2.13 21.11
CA HIS A 192 8.82 -3.50 20.56
C HIS A 192 7.43 -3.87 20.00
N ASN A 193 6.72 -2.90 19.41
CA ASN A 193 5.35 -3.04 18.90
C ASN A 193 4.31 -3.40 19.97
N LYS A 194 4.54 -3.09 21.23
CA LYS A 194 3.55 -3.26 22.30
C LYS A 194 2.26 -2.51 21.99
N GLN A 195 1.15 -3.11 22.31
CA GLN A 195 -0.15 -2.47 22.20
C GLN A 195 -0.39 -1.58 23.41
N LYS A 196 -0.65 -0.30 23.15
CA LYS A 196 -0.98 0.70 24.18
C LYS A 196 -2.35 1.30 23.91
N PRO A 197 -3.17 1.60 24.94
CA PRO A 197 -4.40 2.37 24.76
C PRO A 197 -4.05 3.84 24.46
N LEU A 198 -4.90 4.49 23.68
CA LEU A 198 -4.87 5.92 23.43
C LEU A 198 -6.28 6.48 23.61
N PRO A 199 -6.56 7.17 24.71
CA PRO A 199 -7.81 7.92 24.87
C PRO A 199 -7.71 9.24 24.11
N LEU A 200 -8.79 9.61 23.44
CA LEU A 200 -8.99 10.89 22.77
C LEU A 200 -10.42 11.36 23.06
N SER A 201 -10.64 12.68 23.13
CA SER A 201 -11.99 13.20 23.06
C SER A 201 -12.66 12.78 21.76
N VAL A 202 -13.99 12.66 21.74
CA VAL A 202 -14.76 12.33 20.54
C VAL A 202 -14.39 13.27 19.39
N ASP A 203 -14.33 14.56 19.67
CA ASP A 203 -14.03 15.58 18.66
C ASP A 203 -12.66 15.38 18.04
N GLU A 204 -11.63 15.14 18.85
CA GLU A 204 -10.28 14.87 18.37
C GLU A 204 -10.19 13.55 17.60
N PHE A 205 -10.90 12.49 18.07
CA PHE A 205 -10.97 11.23 17.34
C PHE A 205 -11.62 11.40 15.97
N LEU A 206 -12.78 12.07 15.91
CA LEU A 206 -13.50 12.33 14.67
C LEU A 206 -12.68 13.25 13.76
N CYS A 207 -12.08 14.31 14.29
CA CYS A 207 -11.19 15.18 13.52
C CYS A 207 -10.08 14.37 12.86
N ARG A 208 -9.33 13.56 13.63
CA ARG A 208 -8.26 12.70 13.06
C ARG A 208 -8.81 11.71 12.03
N PHE A 209 -9.94 11.07 12.32
CA PHE A 209 -10.53 10.09 11.41
C PHE A 209 -10.95 10.72 10.08
N LEU A 210 -11.63 11.87 10.12
CA LEU A 210 -12.12 12.58 8.94
C LEU A 210 -10.99 13.11 8.04
N LEU A 211 -9.81 13.39 8.60
CA LEU A 211 -8.64 13.76 7.80
C LEU A 211 -8.28 12.71 6.74
N HIS A 212 -8.67 11.43 6.94
CA HIS A 212 -8.35 10.33 6.05
C HIS A 212 -9.37 10.08 4.95
N ILE A 213 -10.46 10.84 4.92
CA ILE A 213 -11.42 10.81 3.82
C ILE A 213 -10.71 11.28 2.55
N LEU A 214 -10.79 10.43 1.54
CA LEU A 214 -10.20 10.72 0.23
C LEU A 214 -11.12 11.65 -0.59
N PRO A 215 -10.56 12.41 -1.53
CA PRO A 215 -11.36 13.18 -2.47
C PRO A 215 -12.33 12.28 -3.24
N GLN A 216 -13.49 12.85 -3.61
CA GLN A 216 -14.49 12.12 -4.40
C GLN A 216 -13.88 11.54 -5.68
N GLY A 217 -14.20 10.28 -5.99
CA GLY A 217 -13.70 9.57 -7.16
C GLY A 217 -12.19 9.23 -7.14
N PHE A 218 -11.50 9.45 -6.01
CA PHE A 218 -10.08 9.15 -5.94
C PHE A 218 -9.80 7.65 -5.91
N VAL A 219 -9.07 7.17 -6.92
CA VAL A 219 -8.71 5.74 -7.05
C VAL A 219 -7.56 5.42 -6.09
N ARG A 220 -7.88 4.64 -5.05
CA ARG A 220 -6.98 4.26 -3.95
C ARG A 220 -6.02 3.13 -4.28
N ILE A 221 -6.39 2.26 -5.24
CA ILE A 221 -5.59 1.12 -5.67
C ILE A 221 -5.26 1.31 -7.15
N ARG A 222 -3.97 1.22 -7.50
CA ARG A 222 -3.51 1.43 -8.89
C ARG A 222 -2.56 0.34 -9.33
N ASN A 223 -2.65 -0.04 -10.59
CA ASN A 223 -1.81 -1.05 -11.23
C ASN A 223 -0.78 -0.38 -12.14
N PHE A 224 0.46 -0.88 -12.09
CA PHE A 224 1.60 -0.34 -12.84
C PHE A 224 2.40 -1.44 -13.56
N GLY A 225 3.27 -1.02 -14.48
CA GLY A 225 4.10 -1.91 -15.27
C GLY A 225 3.28 -2.85 -16.15
N PHE A 226 3.62 -4.15 -16.19
CA PHE A 226 2.83 -5.11 -16.96
C PHE A 226 1.43 -5.39 -16.39
N LEU A 227 1.14 -5.01 -15.12
CA LEU A 227 -0.21 -5.09 -14.54
C LEU A 227 -1.09 -3.88 -14.86
N ALA A 228 -0.55 -2.81 -15.48
CA ALA A 228 -1.36 -1.66 -15.90
C ALA A 228 -2.49 -2.09 -16.84
N ASN A 229 -3.68 -1.50 -16.70
CA ASN A 229 -4.90 -1.91 -17.40
C ASN A 229 -4.71 -2.05 -18.92
N ARG A 230 -3.94 -1.15 -19.54
CA ARG A 230 -3.66 -1.16 -20.98
C ARG A 230 -2.72 -2.29 -21.44
N ARG A 231 -1.91 -2.86 -20.53
CA ARG A 231 -0.86 -3.84 -20.85
C ARG A 231 -1.15 -5.24 -20.33
N ARG A 232 -1.92 -5.36 -19.25
CA ARG A 232 -2.12 -6.64 -18.57
C ARG A 232 -2.81 -7.69 -19.44
N LYS A 233 -3.67 -7.28 -20.40
CA LYS A 233 -4.34 -8.22 -21.30
C LYS A 233 -3.35 -9.01 -22.16
N THR A 234 -2.25 -8.38 -22.57
CA THR A 234 -1.20 -8.96 -23.41
C THR A 234 -0.08 -9.59 -22.58
N LEU A 235 0.40 -8.89 -21.56
CA LEU A 235 1.62 -9.29 -20.85
C LEU A 235 1.36 -10.27 -19.70
N LEU A 236 0.17 -10.28 -19.10
CA LEU A 236 -0.11 -11.21 -18.01
C LEU A 236 -0.19 -12.68 -18.49
N PRO A 237 -0.86 -13.01 -19.63
CA PRO A 237 -0.78 -14.37 -20.19
C PRO A 237 0.65 -14.79 -20.51
N LEU A 238 1.47 -13.90 -21.07
CA LEU A 238 2.89 -14.16 -21.32
C LEU A 238 3.65 -14.47 -20.03
N CYS A 239 3.41 -13.72 -18.95
CA CYS A 239 4.01 -14.01 -17.65
C CYS A 239 3.64 -15.41 -17.16
N PHE A 240 2.38 -15.83 -17.30
CA PHE A 240 1.94 -17.18 -16.92
C PHE A 240 2.62 -18.26 -17.79
N GLN A 241 2.71 -18.04 -19.08
CA GLN A 241 3.40 -18.95 -19.99
C GLN A 241 4.89 -19.13 -19.61
N LEU A 242 5.60 -18.03 -19.37
CA LEU A 242 7.02 -18.06 -18.99
C LEU A 242 7.26 -18.65 -17.59
N LEU A 243 6.28 -18.52 -16.69
CA LEU A 243 6.34 -19.12 -15.35
C LEU A 243 5.89 -20.59 -15.37
N GLY A 244 4.90 -20.97 -16.20
CA GLY A 244 4.37 -22.31 -16.35
C GLY A 244 5.38 -23.27 -16.95
N SER A 245 6.12 -22.85 -17.98
CA SER A 245 7.22 -23.63 -18.55
C SER A 245 8.34 -23.97 -17.55
N ALA A 246 8.46 -23.19 -16.44
CA ALA A 246 9.38 -23.49 -15.36
C ALA A 246 8.79 -24.43 -14.30
N GLN A 247 7.45 -24.52 -14.19
CA GLN A 247 6.77 -25.39 -13.19
C GLN A 247 6.55 -26.81 -13.66
N GLU A 248 6.41 -27.05 -14.97
CA GLU A 248 6.30 -28.42 -15.49
C GLU A 248 7.51 -29.29 -15.19
N SER A 249 8.69 -28.68 -15.02
CA SER A 249 9.91 -29.39 -14.56
C SER A 249 9.92 -29.72 -13.06
N GLN A 250 9.17 -29.01 -12.22
CA GLN A 250 9.13 -29.23 -10.76
C GLN A 250 7.84 -29.95 -10.30
N ALA A 251 6.74 -29.79 -11.01
CA ALA A 251 5.46 -30.43 -10.65
C ALA A 251 5.45 -31.95 -10.87
N LYS A 252 6.29 -32.46 -11.80
CA LYS A 252 6.45 -33.92 -11.98
C LYS A 252 7.12 -34.65 -10.81
N GLN A 253 7.72 -33.92 -9.85
CA GLN A 253 8.34 -34.52 -8.66
C GLN A 253 7.48 -34.47 -7.39
N HIS A 254 6.34 -33.76 -7.37
CA HIS A 254 5.51 -33.59 -6.17
C HIS A 254 4.08 -34.13 -6.26
N LEU A 255 3.72 -34.83 -7.33
CA LEU A 255 2.38 -35.42 -7.55
C LEU A 255 2.26 -36.90 -7.15
N ALA A 256 3.15 -37.37 -6.29
CA ALA A 256 2.99 -38.69 -5.68
C ALA A 256 2.84 -38.52 -4.16
N SER A 257 1.67 -38.14 -3.72
CA SER A 257 1.11 -38.33 -2.37
C SER A 257 0.28 -37.14 -1.90
N THR A 258 -0.99 -37.11 -2.23
CA THR A 258 -2.07 -36.75 -1.31
C THR A 258 -3.39 -37.23 -1.91
N GLU A 259 -3.89 -38.31 -1.31
CA GLU A 259 -5.21 -38.85 -1.58
C GLU A 259 -6.28 -37.79 -1.32
N ASP A 260 -7.21 -37.68 -2.25
CA ASP A 260 -8.38 -36.82 -2.22
C ASP A 260 -9.25 -37.07 -0.98
N ALA A 261 -9.21 -36.13 -0.05
CA ALA A 261 -10.33 -35.97 0.87
C ALA A 261 -11.50 -35.33 0.06
N PRO A 262 -12.73 -35.89 0.13
CA PRO A 262 -13.85 -35.39 -0.67
C PRO A 262 -14.11 -33.90 -0.34
N GLY A 263 -13.93 -33.06 -1.35
CA GLY A 263 -14.13 -31.60 -1.24
C GLY A 263 -15.58 -31.28 -0.90
N LEU A 264 -15.85 -30.98 0.34
CA LEU A 264 -17.17 -30.71 0.89
C LEU A 264 -17.84 -29.41 0.38
N TRP A 265 -17.08 -28.52 -0.29
CA TRP A 265 -17.60 -27.20 -0.66
C TRP A 265 -17.13 -26.79 -2.06
N ARG A 266 -18.10 -26.41 -2.88
CA ARG A 266 -17.85 -25.79 -4.20
C ARG A 266 -18.37 -24.35 -4.20
N CYS A 267 -17.63 -23.47 -4.86
CA CYS A 267 -18.04 -22.07 -5.01
C CYS A 267 -19.34 -21.98 -5.84
N PRO A 268 -20.41 -21.35 -5.33
CA PRO A 268 -21.68 -21.24 -6.05
C PRO A 268 -21.60 -20.38 -7.33
N LYS A 269 -20.54 -19.56 -7.48
CA LYS A 269 -20.37 -18.71 -8.65
C LYS A 269 -19.52 -19.32 -9.75
N CYS A 270 -18.53 -20.14 -9.43
CA CYS A 270 -17.57 -20.65 -10.43
C CYS A 270 -17.40 -22.19 -10.39
N GLY A 271 -18.07 -22.89 -9.47
CA GLY A 271 -17.95 -24.34 -9.30
C GLY A 271 -16.59 -24.85 -8.79
N GLY A 272 -15.61 -23.96 -8.59
CA GLY A 272 -14.28 -24.33 -8.12
C GLY A 272 -14.24 -24.84 -6.68
N PRO A 273 -13.23 -25.64 -6.29
CA PRO A 273 -13.12 -26.17 -4.94
C PRO A 273 -12.86 -25.04 -3.92
N MET A 274 -13.58 -25.05 -2.80
CA MET A 274 -13.39 -24.13 -1.69
C MET A 274 -12.64 -24.80 -0.57
N LYS A 275 -11.68 -24.07 0.02
CA LYS A 275 -10.91 -24.51 1.19
C LYS A 275 -11.39 -23.78 2.44
N VAL A 276 -11.67 -24.50 3.50
CA VAL A 276 -11.96 -23.87 4.80
C VAL A 276 -10.70 -23.19 5.32
N VAL A 277 -10.73 -21.87 5.40
CA VAL A 277 -9.60 -21.05 5.84
C VAL A 277 -9.63 -20.85 7.36
N GLU A 278 -10.84 -20.76 7.93
CA GLU A 278 -11.04 -20.54 9.36
C GLU A 278 -12.45 -20.99 9.75
N ARG A 279 -12.59 -21.63 10.90
CA ARG A 279 -13.88 -21.93 11.54
C ARG A 279 -14.08 -20.93 12.67
N LEU A 280 -15.15 -20.17 12.60
CA LEU A 280 -15.51 -19.20 13.62
C LEU A 280 -16.58 -19.80 14.55
N THR A 281 -16.41 -19.62 15.83
CA THR A 281 -17.47 -19.91 16.82
C THR A 281 -18.57 -18.84 16.74
N PRO A 282 -19.80 -19.11 17.18
CA PRO A 282 -20.88 -18.12 17.22
C PRO A 282 -20.49 -16.82 17.93
N ALA A 283 -19.71 -16.90 19.01
CA ALA A 283 -19.20 -15.73 19.74
C ALA A 283 -18.21 -14.90 18.89
N GLU A 284 -17.33 -15.54 18.12
CA GLU A 284 -16.41 -14.84 17.23
C GLU A 284 -17.12 -14.20 16.03
N ILE A 285 -18.19 -14.83 15.53
CA ILE A 285 -19.05 -14.24 14.49
C ILE A 285 -19.74 -12.99 15.03
N GLN A 286 -20.26 -13.03 16.26
CA GLN A 286 -20.91 -11.91 16.90
C GLN A 286 -19.96 -10.75 17.16
N LEU A 287 -18.71 -11.02 17.54
CA LEU A 287 -17.64 -10.04 17.72
C LEU A 287 -17.14 -9.41 16.40
N ARG A 288 -17.33 -10.10 15.28
CA ARG A 288 -16.87 -9.64 13.93
C ARG A 288 -17.99 -9.03 13.10
N SER A 289 -19.25 -9.22 13.50
CA SER A 289 -20.41 -8.61 12.85
C SER A 289 -20.60 -7.17 13.32
N PRO A 290 -20.98 -6.22 12.45
CA PRO A 290 -21.38 -4.89 12.90
C PRO A 290 -22.60 -5.00 13.83
N PRO A 291 -22.69 -4.14 14.87
CA PRO A 291 -23.86 -4.14 15.75
C PRO A 291 -25.11 -3.94 14.89
N ARG A 292 -26.15 -4.77 15.14
CA ARG A 292 -27.44 -4.58 14.51
C ARG A 292 -28.00 -3.25 15.01
N VAL A 293 -28.15 -2.31 14.11
CA VAL A 293 -28.94 -1.10 14.39
C VAL A 293 -30.39 -1.56 14.48
N THR A 294 -30.90 -1.75 15.69
CA THR A 294 -32.33 -1.86 15.90
C THR A 294 -32.89 -0.49 15.60
N ALA A 295 -33.62 -0.38 14.49
CA ALA A 295 -34.49 0.77 14.27
C ALA A 295 -35.47 0.81 15.43
N ALA A 296 -35.40 1.86 16.24
CA ALA A 296 -36.44 2.16 17.21
C ALA A 296 -37.70 2.49 16.42
N ALA A 297 -38.76 1.79 16.74
CA ALA A 297 -40.11 2.02 16.22
C ALA A 297 -40.66 3.36 16.72
#